data_ddc7a40fc8c3baa9f25730e433812b1f
#
_entry.id   ddc7a40fc8c3baa9f25730e433812b1f
#
_cell.length_a   1.000
_cell.length_b   1.000
_cell.length_c   1.000
_cell.angle_alpha   90.00
_cell.angle_beta   90.00
_cell.angle_gamma   90.00
#
_symmetry.space_group_name_H-M   'P 1'
#
loop_
_entity.id
_entity.type
_entity.pdbx_description
1 polymer ?
#
loop_
_entity_poly.entity_id
_entity_poly.type
_entity_poly.pdbx_seq_one_letter_code
_entity_poly.pdbx_strand_id
1 'polypeptide(L)'
;MEVAVVGNTVILSGPVVGDELVKVKDAFAKTPTIDLAVLRNSEGGDAWTGYRIGELFRDKGVTTAVSGYCVSSCSRMFLGGQQRMFTDDYPALQTFVGFHGHYDSVGKLDLRSVNQYGLYRWIIKYADGKADEALVNRWINIEKNTGAANFLHPDVAARRKASVFFCTGNESKRPLSCEPLATNAMDRGVITDPRRISSPDQAALPHRLRAHQNPASGYSDIDNVGKVPLDLVDGINNYKRFLESSSPRAFAVSATRRHWAWNFGANDVSEALRRCAQRAGEACQLYAVDETVVYRP
;
A
#
# COMPACT_ATOMS: atom_id res chain seq x y z
N MET A 1 -12.88 1.64 -10.62
CA MET A 1 -12.49 0.39 -9.91
C MET A 1 -13.21 -0.81 -10.51
N GLU A 2 -12.55 -1.94 -10.53
CA GLU A 2 -13.24 -3.22 -10.64
C GLU A 2 -13.95 -3.52 -9.32
N VAL A 3 -15.16 -4.06 -9.39
CA VAL A 3 -15.98 -4.43 -8.21
C VAL A 3 -16.35 -5.91 -8.32
N ALA A 4 -15.88 -6.71 -7.36
CA ALA A 4 -16.14 -8.14 -7.27
C ALA A 4 -16.76 -8.48 -5.90
N VAL A 5 -17.54 -9.56 -5.83
CA VAL A 5 -18.09 -10.08 -4.57
C VAL A 5 -17.62 -11.51 -4.38
N VAL A 6 -17.05 -11.80 -3.21
CA VAL A 6 -16.61 -13.13 -2.79
C VAL A 6 -17.19 -13.42 -1.41
N GLY A 7 -18.16 -14.30 -1.34
CA GLY A 7 -18.91 -14.55 -0.11
C GLY A 7 -19.63 -13.28 0.40
N ASN A 8 -19.33 -12.86 1.62
CA ASN A 8 -19.85 -11.64 2.25
C ASN A 8 -18.91 -10.41 2.08
N THR A 9 -17.94 -10.49 1.18
CA THR A 9 -16.94 -9.43 0.96
C THR A 9 -17.13 -8.80 -0.40
N VAL A 10 -17.21 -7.47 -0.46
CA VAL A 10 -17.05 -6.70 -1.69
C VAL A 10 -15.60 -6.22 -1.82
N ILE A 11 -14.96 -6.49 -2.96
CA ILE A 11 -13.59 -6.13 -3.27
C ILE A 11 -13.61 -5.06 -4.37
N LEU A 12 -13.00 -3.90 -4.09
CA LEU A 12 -12.87 -2.79 -5.02
C LEU A 12 -11.39 -2.59 -5.35
N SER A 13 -11.01 -2.75 -6.62
CA SER A 13 -9.61 -2.71 -7.06
C SER A 13 -9.36 -1.67 -8.14
N GLY A 14 -8.23 -0.97 -8.07
CA GLY A 14 -7.77 -0.01 -9.09
C GLY A 14 -8.33 1.40 -8.95
N PRO A 15 -8.21 2.26 -10.00
CA PRO A 15 -8.58 3.67 -9.95
C PRO A 15 -10.10 3.88 -9.84
N VAL A 16 -10.51 4.95 -9.15
CA VAL A 16 -11.92 5.37 -9.03
C VAL A 16 -12.31 6.18 -10.25
N VAL A 17 -13.23 5.66 -11.08
CA VAL A 17 -13.59 6.27 -12.37
C VAL A 17 -14.98 6.93 -12.38
N GLY A 18 -15.77 6.79 -11.30
CA GLY A 18 -17.04 7.50 -11.12
C GLY A 18 -18.31 6.63 -11.24
N ASP A 19 -18.20 5.40 -11.71
CA ASP A 19 -19.36 4.48 -11.88
C ASP A 19 -19.53 3.45 -10.74
N GLU A 20 -18.58 3.42 -9.80
CA GLU A 20 -18.49 2.40 -8.74
C GLU A 20 -19.67 2.44 -7.77
N LEU A 21 -20.25 3.62 -7.52
CA LEU A 21 -21.40 3.73 -6.60
C LEU A 21 -22.57 2.87 -7.04
N VAL A 22 -22.84 2.81 -8.34
CA VAL A 22 -23.92 1.96 -8.89
C VAL A 22 -23.57 0.49 -8.70
N LYS A 23 -22.34 0.10 -9.06
CA LYS A 23 -21.84 -1.28 -8.93
C LYS A 23 -21.87 -1.77 -7.48
N VAL A 24 -21.46 -0.92 -6.54
CA VAL A 24 -21.46 -1.25 -5.10
C VAL A 24 -22.90 -1.38 -4.58
N LYS A 25 -23.81 -0.48 -4.95
CA LYS A 25 -25.24 -0.61 -4.60
C LYS A 25 -25.84 -1.91 -5.13
N ASP A 26 -25.55 -2.26 -6.36
CA ASP A 26 -25.98 -3.52 -6.97
C ASP A 26 -25.42 -4.74 -6.24
N ALA A 27 -24.13 -4.68 -5.81
CA ALA A 27 -23.53 -5.73 -5.01
C ALA A 27 -24.28 -5.95 -3.69
N PHE A 28 -24.59 -4.86 -2.96
CA PHE A 28 -25.38 -4.94 -1.72
C PHE A 28 -26.83 -5.42 -1.96
N ALA A 29 -27.42 -5.04 -3.08
CA ALA A 29 -28.78 -5.51 -3.41
C ALA A 29 -28.81 -7.01 -3.70
N LYS A 30 -27.80 -7.54 -4.40
CA LYS A 30 -27.66 -8.96 -4.74
C LYS A 30 -27.15 -9.80 -3.57
N THR A 31 -26.33 -9.22 -2.68
CA THR A 31 -25.73 -9.89 -1.52
C THR A 31 -25.88 -9.03 -0.27
N PRO A 32 -27.09 -9.05 0.36
CA PRO A 32 -27.37 -8.23 1.55
C PRO A 32 -26.51 -8.55 2.77
N THR A 33 -25.81 -9.69 2.77
CA THR A 33 -24.94 -10.16 3.85
C THR A 33 -23.51 -9.57 3.76
N ILE A 34 -23.23 -8.67 2.82
CA ILE A 34 -21.91 -8.01 2.74
C ILE A 34 -21.68 -7.20 4.02
N ASP A 35 -20.62 -7.57 4.75
CA ASP A 35 -20.16 -6.93 5.98
C ASP A 35 -18.70 -6.44 5.91
N LEU A 36 -17.97 -6.84 4.86
CA LEU A 36 -16.59 -6.44 4.61
C LEU A 36 -16.43 -5.81 3.22
N ALA A 37 -15.72 -4.70 3.16
CA ALA A 37 -15.26 -4.07 1.92
C ALA A 37 -13.73 -4.02 1.90
N VAL A 38 -13.12 -4.70 0.96
CA VAL A 38 -11.66 -4.68 0.71
C VAL A 38 -11.36 -3.67 -0.39
N LEU A 39 -10.53 -2.68 -0.06
CA LEU A 39 -10.08 -1.64 -0.99
C LEU A 39 -8.63 -1.95 -1.40
N ARG A 40 -8.43 -2.23 -2.70
CA ARG A 40 -7.17 -2.81 -3.16
C ARG A 40 -6.50 -1.97 -4.22
N ASN A 41 -5.22 -1.61 -3.97
CA ASN A 41 -4.30 -1.00 -4.93
C ASN A 41 -4.95 0.16 -5.71
N SER A 42 -5.47 1.15 -4.99
CA SER A 42 -6.18 2.29 -5.56
C SER A 42 -5.46 3.61 -5.31
N GLU A 43 -5.14 4.29 -6.37
CA GLU A 43 -4.60 5.66 -6.34
C GLU A 43 -5.69 6.72 -6.07
N GLY A 44 -6.96 6.28 -6.05
CA GLY A 44 -8.10 7.17 -5.97
C GLY A 44 -8.63 7.55 -7.36
N GLY A 45 -9.12 8.77 -7.51
CA GLY A 45 -9.75 9.28 -8.73
C GLY A 45 -10.95 10.14 -8.40
N ASP A 46 -12.16 9.81 -8.91
CA ASP A 46 -13.37 10.60 -8.69
C ASP A 46 -13.69 10.81 -7.19
N ALA A 47 -13.62 12.06 -6.76
CA ALA A 47 -13.77 12.41 -5.35
C ALA A 47 -15.20 12.19 -4.84
N TRP A 48 -16.21 12.53 -5.67
CA TRP A 48 -17.61 12.41 -5.31
C TRP A 48 -17.97 10.95 -5.00
N THR A 49 -17.56 10.05 -5.87
CA THR A 49 -17.77 8.61 -5.70
C THR A 49 -17.11 8.10 -4.41
N GLY A 50 -15.90 8.58 -4.08
CA GLY A 50 -15.23 8.23 -2.83
C GLY A 50 -16.06 8.60 -1.59
N TYR A 51 -16.62 9.81 -1.55
CA TYR A 51 -17.48 10.24 -0.46
C TYR A 51 -18.76 9.41 -0.37
N ARG A 52 -19.46 9.21 -1.50
CA ARG A 52 -20.75 8.53 -1.52
C ARG A 52 -20.66 7.05 -1.16
N ILE A 53 -19.58 6.39 -1.58
CA ILE A 53 -19.33 4.98 -1.17
C ILE A 53 -18.92 4.93 0.31
N GLY A 54 -18.10 5.86 0.80
CA GLY A 54 -17.78 5.95 2.22
C GLY A 54 -19.01 6.15 3.11
N GLU A 55 -19.93 7.04 2.72
CA GLU A 55 -21.22 7.21 3.40
C GLU A 55 -22.04 5.91 3.37
N LEU A 56 -22.14 5.26 2.21
CA LEU A 56 -22.87 4.00 2.07
C LEU A 56 -22.28 2.90 2.99
N PHE A 57 -20.96 2.78 3.06
CA PHE A 57 -20.31 1.82 3.97
C PHE A 57 -20.62 2.11 5.43
N ARG A 58 -20.61 3.39 5.83
CA ARG A 58 -20.98 3.79 7.20
C ARG A 58 -22.43 3.47 7.51
N ASP A 59 -23.35 3.81 6.61
CA ASP A 59 -24.79 3.57 6.76
C ASP A 59 -25.13 2.08 6.83
N LYS A 60 -24.36 1.25 6.13
CA LYS A 60 -24.48 -0.22 6.14
C LYS A 60 -23.75 -0.91 7.30
N GLY A 61 -22.98 -0.19 8.10
CA GLY A 61 -22.19 -0.77 9.17
C GLY A 61 -21.03 -1.66 8.71
N VAL A 62 -20.53 -1.45 7.47
CA VAL A 62 -19.53 -2.29 6.84
C VAL A 62 -18.15 -2.06 7.48
N THR A 63 -17.42 -3.15 7.68
CA THR A 63 -15.98 -3.09 7.95
C THR A 63 -15.24 -2.78 6.66
N THR A 64 -14.24 -1.89 6.69
CA THR A 64 -13.36 -1.64 5.56
C THR A 64 -11.94 -2.12 5.85
N ALA A 65 -11.29 -2.71 4.85
CA ALA A 65 -9.90 -3.14 4.95
C ALA A 65 -9.09 -2.72 3.72
N VAL A 66 -7.83 -2.34 3.94
CA VAL A 66 -6.91 -1.96 2.86
C VAL A 66 -6.01 -3.11 2.51
N SER A 67 -5.97 -3.45 1.22
CA SER A 67 -5.15 -4.49 0.60
C SER A 67 -4.16 -3.81 -0.37
N GLY A 68 -2.90 -3.64 0.05
CA GLY A 68 -1.93 -2.80 -0.64
C GLY A 68 -2.17 -1.31 -0.33
N TYR A 69 -2.37 -0.47 -1.32
CA TYR A 69 -2.55 0.97 -1.07
C TYR A 69 -3.95 1.47 -1.43
N CYS A 70 -4.39 2.50 -0.68
CA CYS A 70 -5.66 3.17 -0.86
C CYS A 70 -5.46 4.68 -0.62
N VAL A 71 -5.38 5.45 -1.69
CA VAL A 71 -5.01 6.88 -1.64
C VAL A 71 -6.15 7.75 -2.16
N SER A 72 -6.17 9.03 -1.81
CA SER A 72 -7.10 10.02 -2.35
C SER A 72 -8.57 9.64 -2.11
N SER A 73 -9.42 9.61 -3.12
CA SER A 73 -10.85 9.25 -3.01
C SER A 73 -11.07 7.85 -2.43
N CYS A 74 -10.15 6.90 -2.65
CA CYS A 74 -10.18 5.60 -2.00
C CYS A 74 -10.09 5.72 -0.47
N SER A 75 -9.26 6.61 0.06
CA SER A 75 -9.15 6.82 1.51
C SER A 75 -10.46 7.33 2.14
N ARG A 76 -11.32 8.02 1.37
CA ARG A 76 -12.66 8.41 1.83
C ARG A 76 -13.58 7.19 1.95
N MET A 77 -13.55 6.28 0.97
CA MET A 77 -14.28 5.01 1.07
C MET A 77 -13.83 4.25 2.32
N PHE A 78 -12.52 4.17 2.56
CA PHE A 78 -11.94 3.49 3.70
C PHE A 78 -12.41 4.07 5.03
N LEU A 79 -12.34 5.40 5.22
CA LEU A 79 -12.81 6.05 6.44
C LEU A 79 -14.31 5.87 6.69
N GLY A 80 -15.09 5.61 5.64
CA GLY A 80 -16.51 5.30 5.77
C GLY A 80 -16.80 4.05 6.58
N GLY A 81 -15.90 3.09 6.63
CA GLY A 81 -16.08 1.86 7.41
C GLY A 81 -16.37 2.10 8.89
N GLN A 82 -17.27 1.31 9.47
CA GLN A 82 -17.53 1.34 10.90
C GLN A 82 -16.34 0.78 11.68
N GLN A 83 -15.80 -0.35 11.24
CA GLN A 83 -14.48 -0.82 11.62
C GLN A 83 -13.54 -0.64 10.44
N ARG A 84 -12.28 -0.33 10.74
CA ARG A 84 -11.26 -0.04 9.73
C ARG A 84 -9.97 -0.73 10.11
N MET A 85 -9.40 -1.52 9.18
CA MET A 85 -8.19 -2.30 9.43
C MET A 85 -7.33 -2.46 8.18
N PHE A 86 -6.18 -3.05 8.33
CA PHE A 86 -5.33 -3.46 7.21
C PHE A 86 -5.48 -4.95 6.94
N THR A 87 -5.21 -5.36 5.71
CA THR A 87 -5.04 -6.79 5.39
C THR A 87 -3.57 -7.19 5.53
N ASP A 88 -3.34 -8.52 5.56
CA ASP A 88 -2.02 -9.13 5.42
C ASP A 88 -1.75 -9.59 3.97
N ASP A 89 -2.59 -9.18 3.02
CA ASP A 89 -2.50 -9.55 1.61
C ASP A 89 -1.16 -9.16 1.00
N TYR A 90 -0.70 -7.95 1.31
CA TYR A 90 0.56 -7.38 0.86
C TYR A 90 1.49 -7.12 2.04
N PRO A 91 2.82 -6.99 1.79
CA PRO A 91 3.77 -6.62 2.81
C PRO A 91 3.37 -5.34 3.54
N ALA A 92 3.64 -5.27 4.85
CA ALA A 92 3.26 -4.13 5.68
C ALA A 92 3.80 -2.78 5.16
N LEU A 93 4.99 -2.78 4.53
CA LEU A 93 5.60 -1.57 3.94
C LEU A 93 4.94 -1.14 2.63
N GLN A 94 4.13 -1.98 2.02
CA GLN A 94 3.38 -1.72 0.80
C GLN A 94 1.88 -1.51 1.07
N THR A 95 1.46 -1.65 2.34
CA THR A 95 0.06 -1.53 2.74
C THR A 95 -0.15 -0.23 3.52
N PHE A 96 -0.87 0.72 2.93
CA PHE A 96 -1.08 2.03 3.53
C PHE A 96 -2.34 2.74 3.03
N VAL A 97 -2.81 3.69 3.83
CA VAL A 97 -3.87 4.64 3.46
C VAL A 97 -3.24 6.01 3.31
N GLY A 98 -3.48 6.67 2.18
CA GLY A 98 -2.93 7.98 1.87
C GLY A 98 -3.99 9.08 1.76
N PHE A 99 -3.77 10.19 2.47
CA PHE A 99 -4.68 11.33 2.49
C PHE A 99 -4.02 12.58 1.90
N HIS A 100 -4.76 13.28 1.06
CA HIS A 100 -4.40 14.58 0.51
C HIS A 100 -5.65 15.39 0.11
N GLY A 101 -5.47 16.63 -0.36
CA GLY A 101 -6.54 17.50 -0.83
C GLY A 101 -7.22 17.03 -2.12
N HIS A 102 -7.90 17.97 -2.78
CA HIS A 102 -8.46 17.74 -4.11
C HIS A 102 -7.58 18.44 -5.15
N TYR A 103 -7.54 17.87 -6.35
CA TYR A 103 -6.77 18.43 -7.46
C TYR A 103 -7.63 18.50 -8.71
N ASP A 104 -7.32 19.48 -9.55
CA ASP A 104 -7.91 19.58 -10.88
C ASP A 104 -7.33 18.56 -11.86
N SER A 105 -7.80 18.61 -13.11
CA SER A 105 -7.39 17.66 -14.16
C SER A 105 -5.91 17.78 -14.56
N VAL A 106 -5.23 18.87 -14.17
CA VAL A 106 -3.79 19.04 -14.42
C VAL A 106 -2.95 18.81 -13.16
N GLY A 107 -3.57 18.32 -12.09
CA GLY A 107 -2.90 17.95 -10.84
C GLY A 107 -2.57 19.12 -9.91
N LYS A 108 -3.19 20.29 -10.12
CA LYS A 108 -3.06 21.45 -9.25
C LYS A 108 -4.07 21.39 -8.10
N LEU A 109 -3.65 21.75 -6.88
CA LEU A 109 -4.51 21.81 -5.70
C LEU A 109 -5.73 22.69 -5.93
N ASP A 110 -6.92 22.12 -5.73
CA ASP A 110 -8.22 22.79 -5.87
C ASP A 110 -8.90 22.97 -4.52
N LEU A 111 -8.57 24.08 -3.85
CA LEU A 111 -9.16 24.43 -2.55
C LEU A 111 -10.68 24.75 -2.65
N ARG A 112 -11.18 25.13 -3.83
CA ARG A 112 -12.62 25.32 -4.04
C ARG A 112 -13.35 23.99 -3.85
N SER A 113 -12.88 22.93 -4.52
CA SER A 113 -13.45 21.59 -4.37
C SER A 113 -13.24 21.03 -2.95
N VAL A 114 -12.10 21.27 -2.30
CA VAL A 114 -11.88 20.92 -0.89
C VAL A 114 -12.99 21.49 0.00
N ASN A 115 -13.30 22.76 -0.15
CA ASN A 115 -14.33 23.45 0.62
C ASN A 115 -15.75 23.02 0.24
N GLN A 116 -16.02 22.90 -1.06
CA GLN A 116 -17.34 22.50 -1.59
C GLN A 116 -17.76 21.12 -1.10
N TYR A 117 -16.84 20.14 -1.11
CA TYR A 117 -17.09 18.78 -0.60
C TYR A 117 -16.96 18.68 0.90
N GLY A 118 -16.46 19.72 1.58
CA GLY A 118 -16.28 19.74 3.01
C GLY A 118 -15.29 18.69 3.51
N LEU A 119 -14.19 18.48 2.77
CA LEU A 119 -13.20 17.43 3.04
C LEU A 119 -12.71 17.44 4.49
N TYR A 120 -12.37 18.62 5.03
CA TYR A 120 -11.94 18.76 6.41
C TYR A 120 -12.96 18.19 7.40
N ARG A 121 -14.22 18.66 7.31
CA ARG A 121 -15.30 18.23 8.20
C ARG A 121 -15.60 16.74 8.06
N TRP A 122 -15.50 16.24 6.82
CA TRP A 122 -15.72 14.83 6.51
C TRP A 122 -14.69 13.94 7.21
N ILE A 123 -13.39 14.31 7.14
CA ILE A 123 -12.32 13.58 7.82
C ILE A 123 -12.51 13.62 9.33
N ILE A 124 -12.76 14.79 9.91
CA ILE A 124 -12.98 14.92 11.37
C ILE A 124 -14.14 14.02 11.83
N LYS A 125 -15.25 14.05 11.09
CA LYS A 125 -16.43 13.23 11.38
C LYS A 125 -16.12 11.73 11.37
N TYR A 126 -15.44 11.26 10.30
CA TYR A 126 -15.25 9.82 10.08
C TYR A 126 -14.00 9.24 10.75
N ALA A 127 -13.12 10.07 11.30
CA ALA A 127 -12.03 9.64 12.18
C ALA A 127 -12.44 9.51 13.67
N ASP A 128 -13.74 9.50 13.95
CA ASP A 128 -14.32 9.29 15.28
C ASP A 128 -13.77 10.26 16.35
N GLY A 129 -13.56 11.53 15.97
CA GLY A 129 -13.05 12.59 16.84
C GLY A 129 -11.57 12.48 17.21
N LYS A 130 -10.82 11.56 16.59
CA LYS A 130 -9.38 11.35 16.83
C LYS A 130 -8.48 12.06 15.82
N ALA A 131 -9.05 12.68 14.79
CA ALA A 131 -8.25 13.37 13.78
C ALA A 131 -7.48 14.52 14.42
N ASP A 132 -6.21 14.66 14.02
CA ASP A 132 -5.39 15.81 14.35
C ASP A 132 -5.67 16.92 13.34
N GLU A 133 -6.34 17.97 13.81
CA GLU A 133 -6.76 19.06 12.92
C GLU A 133 -5.58 19.76 12.23
N ALA A 134 -4.45 19.93 12.91
CA ALA A 134 -3.26 20.53 12.34
C ALA A 134 -2.70 19.64 11.22
N LEU A 135 -2.64 18.34 11.45
CA LEU A 135 -2.20 17.38 10.43
C LEU A 135 -3.18 17.31 9.27
N VAL A 136 -4.51 17.31 9.53
CA VAL A 136 -5.54 17.34 8.49
C VAL A 136 -5.38 18.58 7.62
N ASN A 137 -5.24 19.76 8.21
CA ASN A 137 -5.00 21.00 7.47
C ASN A 137 -3.70 20.93 6.67
N ARG A 138 -2.66 20.32 7.22
CA ARG A 138 -1.37 20.17 6.54
C ARG A 138 -1.50 19.30 5.28
N TRP A 139 -2.17 18.14 5.34
CA TRP A 139 -2.29 17.27 4.17
C TRP A 139 -3.29 17.77 3.12
N ILE A 140 -4.36 18.48 3.52
CA ILE A 140 -5.31 19.09 2.58
C ILE A 140 -4.61 20.12 1.68
N ASN A 141 -3.58 20.76 2.18
CA ASN A 141 -2.83 21.81 1.49
C ASN A 141 -1.55 21.32 0.79
N ILE A 142 -1.38 20.02 0.60
CA ILE A 142 -0.27 19.51 -0.22
C ILE A 142 -0.48 19.98 -1.66
N GLU A 143 0.51 20.68 -2.21
CA GLU A 143 0.39 21.27 -3.54
C GLU A 143 0.40 20.24 -4.68
N LYS A 144 1.19 19.17 -4.54
CA LYS A 144 1.35 18.15 -5.57
C LYS A 144 0.44 16.94 -5.31
N ASN A 145 -0.33 16.57 -6.33
CA ASN A 145 -1.24 15.42 -6.29
C ASN A 145 -0.56 14.08 -6.01
N THR A 146 0.77 14.02 -6.13
CA THR A 146 1.61 12.86 -5.80
C THR A 146 2.02 12.82 -4.34
N GLY A 147 1.78 13.89 -3.55
CA GLY A 147 2.00 13.93 -2.12
C GLY A 147 0.81 13.39 -1.34
N ALA A 148 1.03 12.91 -0.12
CA ALA A 148 0.00 12.44 0.80
C ALA A 148 0.55 12.27 2.22
N ALA A 149 -0.32 12.33 3.22
CA ALA A 149 -0.03 11.75 4.54
C ALA A 149 -0.38 10.26 4.48
N ASN A 150 0.63 9.40 4.55
CA ASN A 150 0.50 7.96 4.40
C ASN A 150 0.56 7.27 5.76
N PHE A 151 -0.49 6.54 6.09
CA PHE A 151 -0.63 5.78 7.32
C PHE A 151 -0.45 4.29 7.00
N LEU A 152 0.61 3.70 7.56
CA LEU A 152 0.88 2.28 7.51
C LEU A 152 0.38 1.61 8.81
N HIS A 153 0.43 0.29 8.84
CA HIS A 153 0.13 -0.45 10.07
C HIS A 153 1.10 -0.04 11.20
N PRO A 154 0.64 0.13 12.44
CA PRO A 154 1.49 0.56 13.56
C PRO A 154 2.76 -0.28 13.78
N ASP A 155 2.73 -1.59 13.52
CA ASP A 155 3.89 -2.49 13.63
C ASP A 155 5.08 -2.09 12.77
N VAL A 156 4.85 -1.29 11.71
CA VAL A 156 5.92 -0.76 10.86
C VAL A 156 6.88 0.12 11.66
N ALA A 157 6.39 0.78 12.72
CA ALA A 157 7.23 1.63 13.56
C ALA A 157 8.38 0.87 14.25
N ALA A 158 8.20 -0.40 14.57
CA ALA A 158 9.25 -1.24 15.14
C ALA A 158 10.48 -1.38 14.22
N ARG A 159 10.25 -1.37 12.90
CA ARG A 159 11.32 -1.50 11.88
C ARG A 159 11.78 -0.17 11.32
N ARG A 160 10.89 0.82 11.21
CA ARG A 160 11.13 2.10 10.51
C ARG A 160 11.11 3.32 11.42
N LYS A 161 10.94 3.13 12.75
CA LYS A 161 10.82 4.18 13.77
C LYS A 161 9.58 5.08 13.63
N ALA A 162 8.80 4.90 12.57
CA ALA A 162 7.53 5.56 12.30
C ALA A 162 6.60 4.65 11.49
N SER A 163 5.30 4.86 11.59
CA SER A 163 4.28 4.23 10.76
C SER A 163 3.42 5.24 10.00
N VAL A 164 3.70 6.53 10.15
CA VAL A 164 3.07 7.61 9.39
C VAL A 164 4.13 8.46 8.73
N PHE A 165 3.96 8.72 7.43
CA PHE A 165 4.92 9.46 6.61
C PHE A 165 4.22 10.55 5.81
N PHE A 166 4.70 11.78 5.94
CA PHE A 166 4.17 12.93 5.23
C PHE A 166 5.01 13.20 3.98
N CYS A 167 4.41 13.03 2.82
CA CYS A 167 5.02 13.24 1.52
C CYS A 167 4.51 14.54 0.88
N THR A 168 5.41 15.40 0.43
CA THR A 168 5.06 16.62 -0.32
C THR A 168 4.80 16.35 -1.80
N GLY A 169 5.22 15.18 -2.28
CA GLY A 169 5.15 14.78 -3.69
C GLY A 169 6.47 14.99 -4.45
N ASN A 170 7.51 15.47 -3.76
CA ASN A 170 8.87 15.64 -4.34
C ASN A 170 9.76 14.43 -4.11
N GLU A 171 9.38 13.53 -3.25
CA GLU A 171 10.16 12.39 -2.80
C GLU A 171 10.21 11.30 -3.87
N SER A 172 11.39 10.70 -4.06
CA SER A 172 11.63 9.68 -5.10
C SER A 172 11.07 8.30 -4.75
N LYS A 173 10.94 8.01 -3.43
CA LYS A 173 10.54 6.70 -2.91
C LYS A 173 9.48 6.83 -1.82
N ARG A 174 8.24 7.00 -2.22
CA ARG A 174 7.10 7.12 -1.33
C ARG A 174 6.55 5.75 -0.90
N PRO A 175 6.01 5.62 0.33
CA PRO A 175 5.99 6.64 1.39
C PRO A 175 7.26 6.73 2.24
N LEU A 176 8.17 5.76 2.18
CA LEU A 176 9.26 5.58 3.15
C LEU A 176 10.39 6.60 3.08
N SER A 177 10.50 7.38 2.00
CA SER A 177 11.46 8.49 1.87
C SER A 177 10.90 9.84 2.30
N CYS A 178 9.69 9.85 2.87
CA CYS A 178 8.99 11.04 3.32
C CYS A 178 9.30 11.37 4.77
N GLU A 179 8.85 12.54 5.24
CA GLU A 179 8.98 12.95 6.64
C GLU A 179 8.25 11.99 7.57
N PRO A 180 8.96 11.32 8.52
CA PRO A 180 8.32 10.47 9.50
C PRO A 180 7.59 11.32 10.54
N LEU A 181 6.37 10.94 10.92
CA LEU A 181 5.58 11.62 11.95
C LEU A 181 5.49 10.77 13.23
N ALA A 182 5.57 11.43 14.39
CA ALA A 182 5.48 10.81 15.71
C ALA A 182 4.01 10.52 16.09
N THR A 183 3.32 9.73 15.27
CA THR A 183 1.93 9.30 15.47
C THR A 183 1.69 7.97 14.78
N ASN A 184 0.50 7.39 14.91
CA ASN A 184 0.11 6.17 14.23
C ASN A 184 -1.37 6.21 13.77
N ALA A 185 -1.76 5.21 12.99
CA ALA A 185 -3.10 5.12 12.41
C ALA A 185 -4.23 4.95 13.44
N MET A 186 -3.97 4.30 14.59
CA MET A 186 -4.95 4.13 15.68
C MET A 186 -5.20 5.44 16.42
N ASP A 187 -4.13 6.17 16.75
CA ASP A 187 -4.22 7.42 17.49
C ASP A 187 -4.97 8.51 16.71
N ARG A 188 -4.91 8.43 15.38
CA ARG A 188 -5.57 9.39 14.47
C ARG A 188 -6.90 8.91 13.92
N GLY A 189 -7.42 7.80 14.43
CA GLY A 189 -8.72 7.26 14.00
C GLY A 189 -8.76 6.82 12.53
N VAL A 190 -7.62 6.61 11.90
CA VAL A 190 -7.55 6.07 10.54
C VAL A 190 -7.96 4.61 10.55
N ILE A 191 -7.42 3.81 11.46
CA ILE A 191 -7.91 2.46 11.75
C ILE A 191 -8.55 2.41 13.15
N THR A 192 -9.44 1.45 13.35
CA THR A 192 -10.13 1.21 14.62
C THR A 192 -9.72 -0.11 15.27
N ASP A 193 -9.09 -0.99 14.50
CA ASP A 193 -8.62 -2.29 14.93
C ASP A 193 -7.21 -2.55 14.38
N PRO A 194 -6.22 -2.85 15.25
CA PRO A 194 -4.86 -3.12 14.83
C PRO A 194 -4.65 -4.54 14.28
N ARG A 195 -5.64 -5.41 14.34
CA ARG A 195 -5.54 -6.74 13.73
C ARG A 195 -5.49 -6.63 12.22
N ARG A 196 -4.79 -7.55 11.59
CA ARG A 196 -4.82 -7.73 10.14
C ARG A 196 -5.75 -8.88 9.79
N ILE A 197 -6.43 -8.74 8.67
CA ILE A 197 -7.28 -9.81 8.11
C ILE A 197 -6.75 -10.22 6.74
N SER A 198 -7.06 -11.43 6.31
CA SER A 198 -6.80 -11.88 4.95
C SER A 198 -8.03 -11.62 4.09
N SER A 199 -7.87 -11.12 2.87
CA SER A 199 -8.98 -11.08 1.93
C SER A 199 -9.36 -12.50 1.47
N PRO A 200 -10.63 -12.77 1.13
CA PRO A 200 -11.07 -14.11 0.78
C PRO A 200 -10.43 -14.66 -0.50
N ASP A 201 -9.92 -13.78 -1.36
CA ASP A 201 -9.20 -14.13 -2.61
C ASP A 201 -7.67 -14.01 -2.49
N GLN A 202 -7.13 -13.86 -1.27
CA GLN A 202 -5.70 -13.64 -1.02
C GLN A 202 -4.80 -14.66 -1.73
N ALA A 203 -5.19 -15.93 -1.74
CA ALA A 203 -4.40 -16.99 -2.36
C ALA A 203 -4.23 -16.83 -3.88
N ALA A 204 -5.14 -16.12 -4.55
CA ALA A 204 -5.11 -15.86 -5.98
C ALA A 204 -4.28 -14.62 -6.35
N LEU A 205 -3.77 -13.86 -5.37
CA LEU A 205 -2.97 -12.68 -5.64
C LEU A 205 -1.65 -13.05 -6.33
N PRO A 206 -1.24 -12.32 -7.39
CA PRO A 206 -0.08 -12.69 -8.20
C PRO A 206 1.21 -12.93 -7.39
N HIS A 207 1.51 -12.09 -6.42
CA HIS A 207 2.69 -12.27 -5.57
C HIS A 207 2.59 -13.48 -4.63
N ARG A 208 1.38 -13.87 -4.20
CA ARG A 208 1.17 -15.10 -3.42
C ARG A 208 1.36 -16.34 -4.26
N LEU A 209 0.86 -16.34 -5.51
CA LEU A 209 1.13 -17.42 -6.46
C LEU A 209 2.63 -17.54 -6.75
N ARG A 210 3.34 -16.42 -6.88
CA ARG A 210 4.81 -16.41 -7.04
C ARG A 210 5.55 -16.97 -5.83
N ALA A 211 5.08 -16.71 -4.60
CA ALA A 211 5.68 -17.28 -3.39
C ALA A 211 5.62 -18.82 -3.38
N HIS A 212 4.57 -19.42 -3.91
CA HIS A 212 4.51 -20.87 -4.09
C HIS A 212 5.55 -21.40 -5.08
N GLN A 213 5.85 -20.63 -6.14
CA GLN A 213 6.87 -20.99 -7.14
C GLN A 213 8.30 -20.77 -6.63
N ASN A 214 8.47 -19.90 -5.64
CA ASN A 214 9.75 -19.51 -5.05
C ASN A 214 9.71 -19.70 -3.53
N PRO A 215 9.68 -20.95 -3.04
CA PRO A 215 9.51 -21.23 -1.61
C PRO A 215 10.71 -20.73 -0.80
N ALA A 216 10.42 -20.27 0.42
CA ALA A 216 11.44 -19.83 1.36
C ALA A 216 12.50 -20.92 1.58
N SER A 217 13.76 -20.53 1.53
CA SER A 217 14.89 -21.45 1.77
C SER A 217 15.16 -21.71 3.26
N GLY A 218 14.64 -20.84 4.13
CA GLY A 218 14.99 -20.85 5.56
C GLY A 218 16.37 -20.25 5.88
N TYR A 219 17.08 -19.72 4.89
CA TYR A 219 18.41 -19.16 5.07
C TYR A 219 18.42 -17.92 5.98
N SER A 220 17.48 -17.00 5.78
CA SER A 220 17.36 -15.77 6.52
C SER A 220 15.99 -15.11 6.33
N ASP A 221 15.63 -14.20 7.22
CA ASP A 221 14.54 -13.25 6.98
C ASP A 221 14.94 -12.22 5.93
N ILE A 222 13.97 -11.75 5.15
CA ILE A 222 14.17 -10.78 4.08
C ILE A 222 14.80 -9.47 4.57
N ASP A 223 14.45 -9.04 5.78
CA ASP A 223 14.94 -7.80 6.39
C ASP A 223 16.32 -7.95 7.06
N ASN A 224 16.86 -9.15 7.15
CA ASN A 224 18.18 -9.37 7.77
C ASN A 224 19.30 -9.04 6.78
N VAL A 225 19.55 -7.74 6.62
CA VAL A 225 20.55 -7.20 5.69
C VAL A 225 21.96 -7.76 5.95
N GLY A 226 22.28 -8.11 7.21
CA GLY A 226 23.58 -8.67 7.59
C GLY A 226 23.83 -10.11 7.12
N LYS A 227 22.78 -10.79 6.62
CA LYS A 227 22.88 -12.16 6.07
C LYS A 227 22.90 -12.18 4.54
N VAL A 228 22.78 -11.02 3.89
CA VAL A 228 22.90 -10.97 2.42
C VAL A 228 24.33 -11.36 2.04
N PRO A 229 24.53 -12.38 1.17
CA PRO A 229 25.86 -12.89 0.86
C PRO A 229 26.60 -11.97 -0.13
N LEU A 230 26.94 -10.78 0.35
CA LEU A 230 27.68 -9.76 -0.42
C LEU A 230 28.78 -9.18 0.44
N ASP A 231 29.98 -9.12 -0.13
CA ASP A 231 31.17 -8.61 0.55
C ASP A 231 31.32 -7.08 0.38
N LEU A 232 30.57 -6.45 -0.50
CA LEU A 232 30.70 -5.03 -0.85
C LEU A 232 29.55 -4.20 -0.26
N VAL A 233 29.91 -3.07 0.34
CA VAL A 233 28.95 -2.11 0.94
C VAL A 233 27.92 -1.62 -0.08
N ASP A 234 28.33 -1.40 -1.33
CA ASP A 234 27.41 -0.98 -2.41
C ASP A 234 26.34 -2.03 -2.69
N GLY A 235 26.69 -3.32 -2.60
CA GLY A 235 25.73 -4.41 -2.73
C GLY A 235 24.69 -4.39 -1.63
N ILE A 236 25.12 -4.18 -0.40
CA ILE A 236 24.24 -4.03 0.77
C ILE A 236 23.32 -2.81 0.64
N ASN A 237 23.84 -1.68 0.17
CA ASN A 237 23.03 -0.48 -0.08
C ASN A 237 22.01 -0.72 -1.22
N ASN A 238 22.37 -1.46 -2.25
CA ASN A 238 21.43 -1.86 -3.32
C ASN A 238 20.39 -2.84 -2.81
N TYR A 239 20.73 -3.75 -1.91
CA TYR A 239 19.75 -4.62 -1.27
C TYR A 239 18.73 -3.83 -0.43
N LYS A 240 19.17 -2.81 0.32
CA LYS A 240 18.24 -1.90 1.02
C LYS A 240 17.25 -1.21 0.05
N ARG A 241 17.76 -0.78 -1.13
CA ARG A 241 16.89 -0.22 -2.18
C ARG A 241 15.92 -1.24 -2.76
N PHE A 242 16.36 -2.49 -2.92
CA PHE A 242 15.47 -3.59 -3.30
C PHE A 242 14.34 -3.77 -2.27
N LEU A 243 14.64 -3.75 -0.97
CA LEU A 243 13.62 -3.85 0.09
C LEU A 243 12.58 -2.72 0.06
N GLU A 244 12.90 -1.58 -0.54
CA GLU A 244 12.01 -0.42 -0.67
C GLU A 244 11.25 -0.40 -2.01
N SER A 245 11.57 -1.28 -2.95
CA SER A 245 10.89 -1.33 -4.25
C SER A 245 9.58 -2.12 -4.18
N SER A 246 8.68 -1.87 -5.14
CA SER A 246 7.41 -2.59 -5.22
C SER A 246 7.59 -4.00 -5.78
N SER A 247 6.76 -4.93 -5.33
CA SER A 247 6.61 -6.25 -5.99
C SER A 247 5.84 -6.09 -7.33
N PRO A 248 6.09 -6.95 -8.32
CA PRO A 248 7.05 -8.06 -8.30
C PRO A 248 8.49 -7.57 -8.40
N ARG A 249 9.39 -8.17 -7.62
CA ARG A 249 10.81 -7.81 -7.55
C ARG A 249 11.70 -9.01 -7.26
N ALA A 250 12.93 -9.01 -7.77
CA ALA A 250 13.90 -10.06 -7.52
C ALA A 250 15.31 -9.50 -7.32
N PHE A 251 16.09 -10.14 -6.46
CA PHE A 251 17.51 -9.84 -6.18
C PHE A 251 18.37 -11.06 -6.42
N ALA A 252 19.42 -10.91 -7.24
CA ALA A 252 20.35 -11.96 -7.59
C ALA A 252 21.77 -11.63 -7.12
N VAL A 253 22.54 -12.65 -6.77
CA VAL A 253 23.92 -12.58 -6.30
C VAL A 253 24.82 -13.54 -7.04
N SER A 254 26.09 -13.17 -7.27
CA SER A 254 27.10 -14.05 -7.87
C SER A 254 27.68 -15.03 -6.81
N ALA A 255 28.22 -16.16 -7.29
CA ALA A 255 28.92 -17.12 -6.44
C ALA A 255 30.12 -16.48 -5.72
N THR A 256 30.82 -15.56 -6.38
CA THR A 256 31.94 -14.80 -5.78
C THR A 256 31.52 -13.75 -4.76
N ARG A 257 30.20 -13.51 -4.53
CA ARG A 257 29.64 -12.53 -3.59
C ARG A 257 30.04 -11.07 -3.86
N ARG A 258 30.59 -10.79 -5.03
CA ARG A 258 31.06 -9.44 -5.42
C ARG A 258 30.13 -8.73 -6.38
N HIS A 259 29.24 -9.48 -7.05
CA HIS A 259 28.32 -8.92 -8.01
C HIS A 259 26.87 -9.25 -7.65
N TRP A 260 26.01 -8.33 -7.98
CA TRP A 260 24.57 -8.41 -7.73
C TRP A 260 23.81 -7.67 -8.82
N ALA A 261 22.56 -7.99 -8.94
CA ALA A 261 21.58 -7.17 -9.63
C ALA A 261 20.20 -7.39 -9.04
N TRP A 262 19.37 -6.40 -9.18
CA TRP A 262 17.96 -6.53 -8.87
C TRP A 262 17.11 -5.83 -9.93
N ASN A 263 15.87 -6.26 -10.03
CA ASN A 263 14.88 -5.69 -10.93
C ASN A 263 13.49 -5.77 -10.29
N PHE A 264 12.55 -4.99 -10.82
CA PHE A 264 11.15 -5.00 -10.43
C PHE A 264 10.25 -4.94 -11.67
N GLY A 265 8.96 -5.32 -11.52
CA GLY A 265 8.00 -5.39 -12.61
C GLY A 265 8.06 -6.72 -13.38
N ALA A 266 7.42 -6.74 -14.54
CA ALA A 266 7.43 -7.94 -15.40
C ALA A 266 8.88 -8.35 -15.72
N ASN A 267 9.16 -9.65 -15.70
CA ASN A 267 10.49 -10.24 -15.94
C ASN A 267 11.56 -9.93 -14.88
N ASP A 268 11.17 -9.51 -13.67
CA ASP A 268 12.10 -9.15 -12.59
C ASP A 268 13.14 -10.25 -12.31
N VAL A 269 12.73 -11.53 -12.21
CA VAL A 269 13.61 -12.69 -11.96
C VAL A 269 14.63 -12.88 -13.08
N SER A 270 14.16 -13.00 -14.30
CA SER A 270 15.05 -13.25 -15.45
C SER A 270 16.02 -12.09 -15.67
N GLU A 271 15.55 -10.88 -15.49
CA GLU A 271 16.35 -9.67 -15.68
C GLU A 271 17.37 -9.46 -14.53
N ALA A 272 17.01 -9.77 -13.28
CA ALA A 272 17.96 -9.74 -12.17
C ALA A 272 19.10 -10.76 -12.39
N LEU A 273 18.79 -11.99 -12.77
CA LEU A 273 19.78 -13.02 -13.06
C LEU A 273 20.67 -12.62 -14.24
N ARG A 274 20.08 -12.17 -15.34
CA ARG A 274 20.81 -11.77 -16.56
C ARG A 274 21.79 -10.63 -16.27
N ARG A 275 21.33 -9.57 -15.60
CA ARG A 275 22.17 -8.40 -15.27
C ARG A 275 23.29 -8.77 -14.27
N CYS A 276 22.98 -9.62 -13.31
CA CYS A 276 23.98 -10.11 -12.37
C CYS A 276 25.05 -10.91 -13.10
N ALA A 277 24.69 -11.89 -13.93
CA ALA A 277 25.61 -12.72 -14.68
C ALA A 277 26.48 -11.91 -15.66
N GLN A 278 25.89 -10.92 -16.34
CA GLN A 278 26.66 -10.01 -17.22
C GLN A 278 27.74 -9.22 -16.47
N ARG A 279 27.48 -8.81 -15.23
CA ARG A 279 28.47 -8.08 -14.42
C ARG A 279 29.53 -8.99 -13.81
N ALA A 280 29.11 -10.21 -13.46
CA ALA A 280 29.97 -11.16 -12.78
C ALA A 280 30.87 -11.95 -13.72
N GLY A 281 30.47 -12.10 -14.99
CA GLY A 281 31.12 -13.04 -15.91
C GLY A 281 30.89 -14.51 -15.55
N GLU A 282 29.96 -14.78 -14.62
CA GLU A 282 29.59 -16.11 -14.11
C GLU A 282 28.09 -16.20 -13.85
N ALA A 283 27.58 -17.41 -13.66
CA ALA A 283 26.18 -17.61 -13.31
C ALA A 283 25.86 -16.98 -11.93
N CYS A 284 24.71 -16.34 -11.85
CA CYS A 284 24.19 -15.83 -10.59
C CYS A 284 23.00 -16.67 -10.12
N GLN A 285 22.72 -16.63 -8.83
CA GLN A 285 21.55 -17.25 -8.24
C GLN A 285 20.65 -16.21 -7.56
N LEU A 286 19.37 -16.52 -7.42
CA LEU A 286 18.44 -15.68 -6.70
C LEU A 286 18.75 -15.67 -5.20
N TYR A 287 18.84 -14.51 -4.62
CA TYR A 287 18.86 -14.33 -3.18
C TYR A 287 17.43 -14.16 -2.65
N ALA A 288 16.65 -13.27 -3.25
CA ALA A 288 15.30 -12.98 -2.82
C ALA A 288 14.34 -12.76 -3.99
N VAL A 289 13.11 -13.17 -3.82
CA VAL A 289 11.98 -12.91 -4.72
C VAL A 289 10.84 -12.36 -3.87
N ASP A 290 10.33 -11.19 -4.24
CA ASP A 290 9.34 -10.43 -3.47
C ASP A 290 9.75 -10.31 -1.98
N GLU A 291 8.99 -10.91 -1.07
CA GLU A 291 9.24 -10.89 0.38
C GLU A 291 9.92 -12.16 0.90
N THR A 292 10.44 -12.99 0.00
CA THR A 292 10.94 -14.32 0.35
C THR A 292 12.42 -14.47 0.02
N VAL A 293 13.24 -14.88 1.00
CA VAL A 293 14.62 -15.32 0.75
C VAL A 293 14.59 -16.74 0.22
N VAL A 294 15.05 -16.92 -1.03
CA VAL A 294 15.07 -18.20 -1.75
C VAL A 294 16.49 -18.77 -1.89
N TYR A 295 17.48 -18.01 -1.43
CA TYR A 295 18.91 -18.35 -1.51
C TYR A 295 19.23 -19.64 -0.77
N ARG A 296 19.98 -20.51 -1.45
CA ARG A 296 20.55 -21.74 -0.90
C ARG A 296 22.06 -21.68 -1.14
N PRO A 297 22.89 -21.58 -0.06
CA PRO A 297 24.34 -21.50 -0.16
C PRO A 297 24.98 -22.76 -0.74
#